data_808ac620abdef05254fb41acb5f369cb
#
_entry.id   808ac620abdef05254fb41acb5f369cb
#
_cell.length_a   1.000
_cell.length_b   1.000
_cell.length_c   1.000
_cell.angle_alpha   90.00
_cell.angle_beta   90.00
_cell.angle_gamma   90.00
#
_symmetry.space_group_name_H-M   'P 1'
#
loop_
_entity.id
_entity.type
_entity.pdbx_description
1 polymer ?
#
loop_
_entity_poly.entity_id
_entity_poly.type
_entity_poly.pdbx_seq_one_letter_code
_entity_poly.pdbx_strand_id
1 'polypeptide(L)'
;MISIIYADIGTGKTCLLSYLAARAVQGKSINVKGLKFGTENAYQYVYTNFPAYGCYQLYYDDIGETDMAWSLLLLDEAQLEADSRNYKNFSDNKKMFFSLHRHMHCDVVIATQEASMVDKRIRDLAVKQYELTSGIFNTIRLRQLEKTRNPKTQDCEFAYSGAFYNRHFYRPRLYKYTDSHYMYDVKFRPRVLVPWFEESGGKIQLVSTNQEEQKEGGTPPSDKNQEKAAV
;
A
#
# COMPACT_ATOMS: atom_id res chain seq x y z
N MET A 1 3.96 13.03 2.19
CA MET A 1 2.75 13.21 3.05
C MET A 1 2.13 11.85 3.35
N ILE A 2 1.57 11.64 4.55
CA ILE A 2 0.78 10.42 4.83
C ILE A 2 -0.70 10.78 4.74
N SER A 3 -1.46 9.99 3.97
CA SER A 3 -2.90 10.10 3.79
C SER A 3 -3.57 8.77 4.11
N ILE A 4 -4.65 8.77 4.87
CA ILE A 4 -5.38 7.54 5.23
C ILE A 4 -6.81 7.62 4.68
N ILE A 5 -7.29 6.51 4.12
CA ILE A 5 -8.63 6.35 3.58
C ILE A 5 -9.33 5.24 4.36
N TYR A 6 -10.37 5.59 5.08
CA TYR A 6 -11.21 4.62 5.79
C TYR A 6 -12.40 4.24 4.93
N ALA A 7 -12.71 2.96 4.86
CA ALA A 7 -13.85 2.51 4.06
C ALA A 7 -14.22 1.06 4.36
N ASP A 8 -15.50 0.78 4.40
CA ASP A 8 -16.03 -0.57 4.53
C ASP A 8 -15.65 -1.48 3.34
N ILE A 9 -15.84 -2.78 3.52
CA ILE A 9 -15.65 -3.77 2.46
C ILE A 9 -16.57 -3.44 1.27
N GLY A 10 -16.03 -3.58 0.07
CA GLY A 10 -16.81 -3.38 -1.18
C GLY A 10 -17.14 -1.92 -1.53
N THR A 11 -16.67 -0.94 -0.76
CA THR A 11 -16.91 0.49 -1.07
C THR A 11 -16.07 1.02 -2.23
N GLY A 12 -14.98 0.33 -2.62
CA GLY A 12 -14.13 0.69 -3.76
C GLY A 12 -12.80 1.30 -3.38
N LYS A 13 -12.22 0.91 -2.23
CA LYS A 13 -10.86 1.31 -1.80
C LYS A 13 -9.84 1.03 -2.89
N THR A 14 -9.72 -0.23 -3.28
CA THR A 14 -8.78 -0.69 -4.30
C THR A 14 -8.97 0.05 -5.63
N CYS A 15 -10.23 0.30 -6.04
CA CYS A 15 -10.52 1.08 -7.25
C CYS A 15 -9.97 2.50 -7.18
N LEU A 16 -10.11 3.16 -6.03
CA LEU A 16 -9.57 4.51 -5.84
C LEU A 16 -8.04 4.48 -5.83
N LEU A 17 -7.43 3.56 -5.10
CA LEU A 17 -5.96 3.42 -5.07
C LEU A 17 -5.39 3.11 -6.46
N SER A 18 -5.99 2.19 -7.21
CA SER A 18 -5.58 1.88 -8.59
C SER A 18 -5.70 3.09 -9.52
N TYR A 19 -6.72 3.91 -9.34
CA TYR A 19 -6.85 5.17 -10.08
C TYR A 19 -5.73 6.15 -9.74
N LEU A 20 -5.37 6.28 -8.45
CA LEU A 20 -4.23 7.12 -8.03
C LEU A 20 -2.92 6.58 -8.58
N ALA A 21 -2.72 5.26 -8.53
CA ALA A 21 -1.57 4.58 -9.12
C ALA A 21 -1.41 4.91 -10.61
N ALA A 22 -2.48 4.72 -11.39
CA ALA A 22 -2.47 5.00 -12.83
C ALA A 22 -2.18 6.47 -13.15
N ARG A 23 -2.61 7.39 -12.30
CA ARG A 23 -2.27 8.81 -12.46
C ARG A 23 -0.79 9.05 -12.20
N ALA A 24 -0.26 8.50 -11.11
CA ALA A 24 1.14 8.65 -10.73
C ALA A 24 2.09 8.07 -11.80
N VAL A 25 1.80 6.87 -12.31
CA VAL A 25 2.56 6.23 -13.40
C VAL A 25 2.55 7.08 -14.68
N GLN A 26 1.44 7.81 -14.95
CA GLN A 26 1.36 8.75 -16.08
C GLN A 26 2.04 10.11 -15.80
N GLY A 27 2.78 10.25 -14.71
CA GLY A 27 3.39 11.53 -14.30
C GLY A 27 2.38 12.62 -13.93
N LYS A 28 1.13 12.24 -13.60
CA LYS A 28 0.07 13.17 -13.21
C LYS A 28 -0.04 13.25 -11.70
N SER A 29 -0.32 14.44 -11.18
CA SER A 29 -0.57 14.63 -9.76
C SER A 29 -1.68 13.69 -9.26
N ILE A 30 -1.47 13.08 -8.09
CA ILE A 30 -2.47 12.28 -7.38
C ILE A 30 -3.50 13.13 -6.63
N ASN A 31 -3.33 14.44 -6.61
CA ASN A 31 -4.33 15.36 -6.06
C ASN A 31 -5.48 15.51 -7.05
N VAL A 32 -6.67 15.08 -6.67
CA VAL A 32 -7.81 14.97 -7.57
C VAL A 32 -9.05 15.63 -6.98
N LYS A 33 -9.79 16.34 -7.81
CA LYS A 33 -11.04 17.03 -7.43
C LYS A 33 -10.90 17.92 -6.18
N GLY A 34 -9.73 18.54 -5.97
CA GLY A 34 -9.45 19.36 -4.79
C GLY A 34 -9.09 18.61 -3.52
N LEU A 35 -9.08 17.26 -3.55
CA LEU A 35 -8.58 16.43 -2.46
C LEU A 35 -7.07 16.21 -2.63
N LYS A 36 -6.35 16.31 -1.53
CA LYS A 36 -4.89 16.28 -1.52
C LYS A 36 -4.38 14.97 -0.92
N PHE A 37 -3.86 14.09 -1.77
CA PHE A 37 -3.31 12.78 -1.37
C PHE A 37 -1.79 12.78 -1.27
N GLY A 38 -1.11 13.70 -1.95
CA GLY A 38 0.34 13.80 -1.95
C GLY A 38 0.84 15.23 -2.02
N THR A 39 2.12 15.42 -1.79
CA THR A 39 2.83 16.71 -1.88
C THR A 39 3.52 16.89 -3.21
N GLU A 40 3.97 15.80 -3.82
CA GLU A 40 4.71 15.83 -5.06
C GLU A 40 3.78 15.91 -6.28
N ASN A 41 4.24 16.54 -7.33
CA ASN A 41 3.51 16.61 -8.60
C ASN A 41 3.74 15.36 -9.46
N ALA A 42 4.89 14.72 -9.31
CA ALA A 42 5.27 13.48 -9.99
C ALA A 42 6.16 12.64 -9.08
N TYR A 43 6.16 11.33 -9.30
CA TYR A 43 6.96 10.36 -8.58
C TYR A 43 7.82 9.59 -9.58
N GLN A 44 9.04 9.23 -9.18
CA GLN A 44 9.91 8.38 -10.00
C GLN A 44 9.50 6.91 -9.89
N TYR A 45 9.04 6.51 -8.70
CA TYR A 45 8.63 5.13 -8.43
C TYR A 45 7.25 5.12 -7.79
N VAL A 46 6.42 4.17 -8.20
CA VAL A 46 5.09 3.94 -7.62
C VAL A 46 5.04 2.49 -7.14
N TYR A 47 4.87 2.32 -5.84
CA TYR A 47 4.83 1.02 -5.19
C TYR A 47 3.41 0.73 -4.71
N THR A 48 2.97 -0.51 -4.91
CA THR A 48 1.65 -0.97 -4.46
C THR A 48 1.77 -2.36 -3.84
N ASN A 49 0.98 -2.66 -2.81
CA ASN A 49 0.85 -4.01 -2.27
C ASN A 49 -0.29 -4.80 -2.94
N PHE A 50 -0.84 -4.29 -4.02
CA PHE A 50 -1.86 -4.90 -4.87
C PHE A 50 -1.48 -4.73 -6.34
N PRO A 51 -1.98 -5.60 -7.26
CA PRO A 51 -1.65 -5.50 -8.67
C PRO A 51 -2.09 -4.18 -9.29
N ALA A 52 -1.13 -3.46 -9.87
CA ALA A 52 -1.40 -2.22 -10.60
C ALA A 52 -0.41 -2.09 -11.76
N TYR A 53 -0.92 -1.75 -12.94
CA TYR A 53 -0.11 -1.60 -14.14
C TYR A 53 0.91 -0.46 -14.00
N GLY A 54 2.18 -0.76 -14.35
CA GLY A 54 3.29 0.20 -14.29
C GLY A 54 3.79 0.49 -12.87
N CYS A 55 3.32 -0.25 -11.87
CA CYS A 55 3.76 -0.13 -10.49
C CYS A 55 4.70 -1.26 -10.11
N TYR A 56 5.48 -1.04 -9.05
CA TYR A 56 6.36 -2.02 -8.44
C TYR A 56 5.68 -2.66 -7.22
N GLN A 57 6.00 -3.91 -6.97
CA GLN A 57 5.48 -4.63 -5.81
C GLN A 57 6.07 -4.07 -4.52
N LEU A 58 5.23 -3.87 -3.52
CA LEU A 58 5.61 -3.41 -2.19
C LEU A 58 5.27 -4.46 -1.15
N TYR A 59 6.25 -4.82 -0.35
CA TYR A 59 6.04 -5.58 0.88
C TYR A 59 6.21 -4.67 2.07
N TYR A 60 5.39 -4.87 3.08
CA TYR A 60 5.44 -4.04 4.28
C TYR A 60 6.81 -4.10 4.99
N ASP A 61 7.51 -5.22 4.85
CA ASP A 61 8.84 -5.40 5.43
C ASP A 61 9.95 -4.65 4.69
N ASP A 62 9.71 -4.24 3.46
CA ASP A 62 10.66 -3.42 2.70
C ASP A 62 10.63 -1.94 3.13
N ILE A 63 9.54 -1.51 3.79
CA ILE A 63 9.39 -0.14 4.25
C ILE A 63 10.42 0.16 5.34
N GLY A 64 11.28 1.13 5.05
CA GLY A 64 12.39 1.54 5.92
C GLY A 64 13.67 0.71 5.76
N GLU A 65 13.63 -0.39 4.99
CA GLU A 65 14.80 -1.22 4.70
C GLU A 65 15.39 -0.95 3.31
N THR A 66 14.60 -0.37 2.42
CA THR A 66 15.02 0.00 1.06
C THR A 66 14.92 1.51 0.85
N ASP A 67 15.71 2.03 -0.08
CA ASP A 67 15.59 3.43 -0.49
C ASP A 67 14.26 3.64 -1.23
N MET A 68 13.44 4.51 -0.66
CA MET A 68 12.13 4.88 -1.21
C MET A 68 12.05 6.38 -1.51
N ALA A 69 13.17 7.01 -1.83
CA ALA A 69 13.17 8.41 -2.21
C ALA A 69 12.39 8.63 -3.52
N TRP A 70 11.71 9.77 -3.63
CA TRP A 70 10.90 10.18 -4.78
C TRP A 70 9.81 9.18 -5.18
N SER A 71 9.25 8.48 -4.19
CA SER A 71 8.27 7.44 -4.42
C SER A 71 6.87 7.76 -3.88
N LEU A 72 5.90 7.06 -4.46
CA LEU A 72 4.54 6.95 -3.95
C LEU A 72 4.29 5.52 -3.49
N LEU A 73 3.89 5.35 -2.23
CA LEU A 73 3.48 4.06 -1.66
C LEU A 73 1.95 4.05 -1.53
N LEU A 74 1.32 3.06 -2.14
CA LEU A 74 -0.13 2.83 -2.05
C LEU A 74 -0.38 1.47 -1.40
N LEU A 75 -0.95 1.51 -0.19
CA LEU A 75 -1.20 0.33 0.64
C LEU A 75 -2.72 0.09 0.74
N ASP A 76 -3.18 -1.02 0.21
CA ASP A 76 -4.56 -1.50 0.38
C ASP A 76 -4.62 -2.53 1.50
N GLU A 77 -5.72 -2.55 2.26
CA GLU A 77 -5.94 -3.48 3.39
C GLU A 77 -4.74 -3.47 4.38
N ALA A 78 -4.24 -2.27 4.71
CA ALA A 78 -3.04 -2.10 5.54
C ALA A 78 -3.15 -2.74 6.94
N GLN A 79 -4.37 -3.10 7.39
CA GLN A 79 -4.58 -3.84 8.62
C GLN A 79 -3.94 -5.23 8.61
N LEU A 80 -3.83 -5.87 7.44
CA LEU A 80 -3.21 -7.20 7.32
C LEU A 80 -1.70 -7.16 7.57
N GLU A 81 -1.08 -6.03 7.30
CA GLU A 81 0.37 -5.86 7.33
C GLU A 81 0.84 -4.95 8.48
N ALA A 82 0.03 -3.95 8.83
CA ALA A 82 0.33 -2.95 9.86
C ALA A 82 -0.54 -3.11 11.11
N ASP A 83 -0.85 -4.36 11.51
CA ASP A 83 -1.69 -4.63 12.69
C ASP A 83 -1.10 -3.94 13.94
N SER A 84 -1.90 -3.06 14.51
CA SER A 84 -1.56 -2.32 15.72
C SER A 84 -1.29 -3.23 16.94
N ARG A 85 -1.73 -4.49 16.90
CA ARG A 85 -1.49 -5.51 17.93
C ARG A 85 -0.09 -6.09 17.87
N ASN A 86 0.58 -6.01 16.71
CA ASN A 86 1.94 -6.50 16.47
C ASN A 86 3.00 -5.38 16.61
N TYR A 87 2.84 -4.48 17.58
CA TYR A 87 3.75 -3.36 17.79
C TYR A 87 5.24 -3.76 17.94
N LYS A 88 5.52 -5.02 18.32
CA LYS A 88 6.88 -5.58 18.42
C LYS A 88 7.58 -5.69 17.06
N ASN A 89 6.83 -5.78 15.96
CA ASN A 89 7.36 -5.91 14.62
C ASN A 89 7.54 -4.55 13.91
N PHE A 90 7.21 -3.46 14.60
CA PHE A 90 7.45 -2.12 14.06
C PHE A 90 8.90 -1.73 14.30
N SER A 91 9.78 -2.10 13.37
CA SER A 91 11.22 -1.87 13.47
C SER A 91 11.57 -0.39 13.64
N ASP A 92 12.73 -0.09 14.17
CA ASP A 92 13.18 1.29 14.33
C ASP A 92 13.37 1.96 12.96
N ASN A 93 13.76 1.19 11.93
CA ASN A 93 13.86 1.66 10.56
C ASN A 93 12.51 2.10 9.99
N LYS A 94 11.43 1.33 10.24
CA LYS A 94 10.07 1.74 9.86
C LYS A 94 9.64 3.02 10.57
N LYS A 95 9.93 3.14 11.87
CA LYS A 95 9.65 4.39 12.63
C LYS A 95 10.37 5.58 12.01
N MET A 96 11.65 5.39 11.70
CA MET A 96 12.46 6.42 11.07
C MET A 96 11.92 6.80 9.70
N PHE A 97 11.58 5.81 8.86
CA PHE A 97 10.98 6.05 7.55
C PHE A 97 9.72 6.91 7.64
N PHE A 98 8.73 6.49 8.45
CA PHE A 98 7.48 7.26 8.59
C PHE A 98 7.68 8.65 9.17
N SER A 99 8.72 8.87 9.97
CA SER A 99 9.06 10.19 10.50
C SER A 99 9.74 11.09 9.45
N LEU A 100 10.58 10.50 8.60
CA LEU A 100 11.43 11.22 7.65
C LEU A 100 10.91 11.18 6.19
N HIS A 101 9.81 10.50 5.90
CA HIS A 101 9.27 10.30 4.55
C HIS A 101 9.19 11.59 3.71
N ARG A 102 8.95 12.75 4.36
CA ARG A 102 8.89 14.05 3.67
C ARG A 102 10.26 14.49 3.15
N HIS A 103 11.33 14.21 3.90
CA HIS A 103 12.68 14.54 3.46
C HIS A 103 13.14 13.66 2.31
N MET A 104 12.53 12.49 2.16
CA MET A 104 12.75 11.57 1.04
C MET A 104 11.85 11.87 -0.17
N HIS A 105 11.03 12.92 -0.12
CA HIS A 105 10.01 13.18 -1.15
C HIS A 105 9.08 11.97 -1.38
N CYS A 106 8.82 11.23 -0.31
CA CYS A 106 7.99 10.03 -0.35
C CYS A 106 6.60 10.34 0.21
N ASP A 107 5.56 10.01 -0.55
CA ASP A 107 4.18 10.10 -0.11
C ASP A 107 3.59 8.71 0.10
N VAL A 108 2.74 8.57 1.12
CA VAL A 108 2.12 7.30 1.50
C VAL A 108 0.60 7.47 1.56
N VAL A 109 -0.13 6.63 0.84
CA VAL A 109 -1.60 6.57 0.89
C VAL A 109 -1.99 5.18 1.38
N ILE A 110 -2.67 5.13 2.49
CA ILE A 110 -3.09 3.90 3.16
C ILE A 110 -4.60 3.79 3.07
N ALA A 111 -5.11 2.65 2.60
CA ALA A 111 -6.52 2.31 2.71
C ALA A 111 -6.71 1.23 3.78
N THR A 112 -7.73 1.39 4.61
CA THR A 112 -8.06 0.46 5.71
C THR A 112 -9.55 0.43 5.97
N GLN A 113 -10.03 -0.61 6.62
CA GLN A 113 -11.43 -0.69 7.04
C GLN A 113 -11.66 0.17 8.29
N GLU A 114 -10.78 0.10 9.27
CA GLU A 114 -10.92 0.84 10.53
C GLU A 114 -9.64 1.58 10.90
N ALA A 115 -9.84 2.73 11.56
CA ALA A 115 -8.73 3.52 12.08
C ALA A 115 -7.89 2.78 13.12
N SER A 116 -8.55 1.93 13.93
CA SER A 116 -7.89 1.14 14.98
C SER A 116 -6.90 0.12 14.45
N MET A 117 -7.03 -0.29 13.20
CA MET A 117 -6.19 -1.29 12.55
C MET A 117 -4.84 -0.73 12.06
N VAL A 118 -4.70 0.58 11.96
CA VAL A 118 -3.43 1.22 11.61
C VAL A 118 -2.69 1.62 12.88
N ASP A 119 -1.38 1.39 12.93
CA ASP A 119 -0.55 1.78 14.09
C ASP A 119 -0.77 3.25 14.47
N LYS A 120 -0.93 3.52 15.76
CA LYS A 120 -1.20 4.88 16.29
C LYS A 120 -0.17 5.88 15.80
N ARG A 121 1.10 5.50 15.72
CA ARG A 121 2.18 6.40 15.27
C ARG A 121 1.99 6.85 13.83
N ILE A 122 1.59 5.94 12.93
CA ILE A 122 1.29 6.27 11.53
C ILE A 122 0.06 7.19 11.47
N ARG A 123 -0.99 6.89 12.25
CA ARG A 123 -2.20 7.72 12.32
C ARG A 123 -1.89 9.14 12.82
N ASP A 124 -1.02 9.25 13.82
CA ASP A 124 -0.63 10.55 14.38
C ASP A 124 0.19 11.39 13.38
N LEU A 125 0.97 10.74 12.51
CA LEU A 125 1.73 11.37 11.44
C LEU A 125 0.87 11.70 10.21
N ALA A 126 -0.31 11.09 10.07
CA ALA A 126 -1.20 11.34 8.94
C ALA A 126 -1.68 12.79 8.91
N VAL A 127 -1.46 13.44 7.76
CA VAL A 127 -1.82 14.83 7.53
C VAL A 127 -3.25 14.95 7.02
N LYS A 128 -3.67 13.96 6.22
CA LYS A 128 -5.00 13.91 5.63
C LYS A 128 -5.66 12.57 5.92
N GLN A 129 -6.93 12.64 6.27
CA GLN A 129 -7.74 11.46 6.46
C GLN A 129 -9.05 11.62 5.70
N TYR A 130 -9.51 10.54 5.13
CA TYR A 130 -10.70 10.50 4.29
C TYR A 130 -11.56 9.32 4.67
N GLU A 131 -12.86 9.52 4.61
CA GLU A 131 -13.85 8.45 4.66
C GLU A 131 -14.40 8.21 3.26
N LEU A 132 -14.36 6.98 2.80
CA LEU A 132 -14.93 6.54 1.54
C LEU A 132 -16.23 5.79 1.80
N THR A 133 -17.33 6.27 1.24
CA THR A 133 -18.65 5.65 1.37
C THR A 133 -19.26 5.38 -0.01
N SER A 134 -20.14 4.39 -0.09
CA SER A 134 -20.95 4.17 -1.27
C SER A 134 -21.93 5.31 -1.47
N GLY A 135 -22.01 5.83 -2.68
CA GLY A 135 -22.97 6.85 -3.08
C GLY A 135 -24.09 6.25 -3.94
N ILE A 136 -25.02 7.11 -4.36
CA ILE A 136 -26.12 6.76 -5.25
C ILE A 136 -25.58 6.58 -6.70
N PHE A 137 -26.27 5.80 -7.55
CA PHE A 137 -25.93 5.59 -8.95
C PHE A 137 -24.49 5.08 -9.20
N ASN A 138 -24.08 4.07 -8.44
CA ASN A 138 -22.76 3.45 -8.60
C ASN A 138 -21.59 4.44 -8.45
N THR A 139 -21.76 5.43 -7.58
CA THR A 139 -20.70 6.37 -7.22
C THR A 139 -20.08 6.00 -5.87
N ILE A 140 -18.87 6.45 -5.68
CA ILE A 140 -18.23 6.50 -4.35
C ILE A 140 -18.13 7.96 -3.93
N ARG A 141 -18.35 8.20 -2.66
CA ARG A 141 -18.24 9.51 -2.04
C ARG A 141 -17.05 9.52 -1.10
N LEU A 142 -16.14 10.44 -1.32
CA LEU A 142 -14.98 10.66 -0.48
C LEU A 142 -15.16 11.95 0.31
N ARG A 143 -15.09 11.85 1.63
CA ARG A 143 -15.16 12.98 2.56
C ARG A 143 -13.82 13.17 3.23
N GLN A 144 -13.38 14.41 3.35
CA GLN A 144 -12.21 14.71 4.15
C GLN A 144 -12.62 14.79 5.62
N LEU A 145 -11.79 14.20 6.49
CA LEU A 145 -11.89 14.33 7.93
C LEU A 145 -10.86 15.38 8.40
N GLU A 146 -11.27 16.22 9.32
CA GLU A 146 -10.39 17.20 9.96
C GLU A 146 -9.90 16.66 11.30
N LYS A 147 -8.61 16.81 11.52
CA LYS A 147 -7.96 16.41 12.75
C LYS A 147 -8.22 17.51 13.79
N THR A 148 -9.02 17.20 14.80
CA THR A 148 -9.24 18.03 15.97
C THR A 148 -8.53 17.44 17.16
N ARG A 149 -7.92 18.29 17.99
CA ARG A 149 -7.35 17.85 19.27
C ARG A 149 -8.38 18.04 20.37
N ASN A 150 -8.70 16.99 21.07
CA ASN A 150 -9.49 17.10 22.29
C ASN A 150 -8.66 17.87 23.35
N PRO A 151 -9.11 19.04 23.83
CA PRO A 151 -8.32 19.85 24.75
C PRO A 151 -8.13 19.20 26.13
N LYS A 152 -8.95 18.20 26.49
CA LYS A 152 -8.88 17.52 27.79
C LYS A 152 -7.98 16.29 27.78
N THR A 153 -8.10 15.45 26.75
CA THR A 153 -7.36 14.17 26.65
C THR A 153 -6.09 14.30 25.80
N GLN A 154 -5.92 15.39 25.07
CA GLN A 154 -4.88 15.61 24.07
C GLN A 154 -4.89 14.59 22.91
N ASP A 155 -5.86 13.69 22.87
CA ASP A 155 -6.04 12.75 21.78
C ASP A 155 -6.48 13.45 20.51
N CYS A 156 -6.02 12.89 19.39
CA CYS A 156 -6.45 13.37 18.08
C CYS A 156 -7.78 12.70 17.72
N GLU A 157 -8.81 13.51 17.59
CA GLU A 157 -10.11 13.11 17.10
C GLU A 157 -10.28 13.60 15.67
N PHE A 158 -11.07 12.88 14.88
CA PHE A 158 -11.35 13.22 13.49
C PHE A 158 -12.83 13.54 13.33
N ALA A 159 -13.11 14.76 12.89
CA ALA A 159 -14.46 15.24 12.62
C ALA A 159 -14.64 15.46 11.10
N TYR A 160 -15.87 15.38 10.63
CA TYR A 160 -16.16 15.69 9.25
C TYR A 160 -15.88 17.16 8.95
N SER A 161 -15.03 17.38 7.97
CA SER A 161 -14.90 18.69 7.36
C SER A 161 -16.15 19.00 6.54
N GLY A 162 -16.62 20.24 6.58
CA GLY A 162 -17.92 20.65 6.02
C GLY A 162 -18.18 20.20 4.56
N ALA A 163 -19.36 20.48 4.05
CA ALA A 163 -19.89 19.99 2.77
C ALA A 163 -18.99 20.24 1.54
N PHE A 164 -18.11 21.22 1.59
CA PHE A 164 -17.20 21.57 0.49
C PHE A 164 -16.15 20.50 0.18
N TYR A 165 -15.85 19.62 1.11
CA TYR A 165 -14.84 18.56 0.95
C TYR A 165 -15.40 17.20 0.60
N ASN A 166 -16.69 17.12 0.23
CA ASN A 166 -17.30 15.93 -0.30
C ASN A 166 -17.05 15.82 -1.81
N ARG A 167 -16.50 14.71 -2.28
CA ARG A 167 -16.24 14.47 -3.69
C ARG A 167 -16.80 13.13 -4.13
N HIS A 168 -17.40 13.12 -5.31
CA HIS A 168 -18.01 11.94 -5.89
C HIS A 168 -17.19 11.44 -7.08
N PHE A 169 -16.98 10.13 -7.12
CA PHE A 169 -16.32 9.44 -8.23
C PHE A 169 -17.28 8.38 -8.79
N TYR A 170 -17.37 8.30 -10.10
CA TYR A 170 -18.18 7.30 -10.77
C TYR A 170 -17.38 5.99 -10.87
N ARG A 171 -17.83 4.94 -10.17
CA ARG A 171 -17.14 3.63 -10.05
C ARG A 171 -16.75 3.01 -11.38
N PRO A 172 -17.63 2.92 -12.40
CA PRO A 172 -17.27 2.26 -13.65
C PRO A 172 -16.08 2.90 -14.37
N ARG A 173 -15.81 4.19 -14.15
CA ARG A 173 -14.60 4.85 -14.68
C ARG A 173 -13.32 4.42 -13.96
N LEU A 174 -13.44 3.91 -12.76
CA LEU A 174 -12.31 3.45 -11.94
C LEU A 174 -12.01 1.96 -12.19
N TYR A 175 -13.01 1.14 -12.54
CA TYR A 175 -12.85 -0.32 -12.71
C TYR A 175 -11.78 -0.71 -13.74
N LYS A 176 -11.58 0.10 -14.77
CA LYS A 176 -10.53 -0.16 -15.77
C LYS A 176 -9.10 -0.18 -15.22
N TYR A 177 -8.91 0.27 -13.98
CA TYR A 177 -7.61 0.32 -13.31
C TYR A 177 -7.43 -0.80 -12.28
N THR A 178 -8.44 -1.64 -12.06
CA THR A 178 -8.46 -2.59 -10.95
C THR A 178 -8.81 -3.99 -11.43
N ASP A 179 -8.07 -4.98 -10.95
CA ASP A 179 -8.52 -6.36 -10.88
C ASP A 179 -8.90 -6.67 -9.43
N SER A 180 -10.21 -6.66 -9.13
CA SER A 180 -10.72 -6.86 -7.79
C SER A 180 -10.75 -8.33 -7.35
N HIS A 181 -10.42 -9.26 -8.25
CA HIS A 181 -10.41 -10.70 -7.97
C HIS A 181 -9.02 -11.23 -7.58
N TYR A 182 -8.02 -10.35 -7.50
CA TYR A 182 -6.70 -10.75 -7.08
C TYR A 182 -6.68 -11.14 -5.61
N MET A 183 -6.21 -12.34 -5.32
CA MET A 183 -5.95 -12.83 -3.97
C MET A 183 -4.49 -12.55 -3.61
N TYR A 184 -4.26 -11.92 -2.44
CA TYR A 184 -2.91 -11.71 -1.93
C TYR A 184 -2.27 -13.04 -1.54
N ASP A 185 -1.21 -13.42 -2.21
CA ASP A 185 -0.33 -14.48 -1.75
C ASP A 185 0.84 -13.83 -0.99
N VAL A 186 0.70 -13.72 0.32
CA VAL A 186 1.68 -13.08 1.19
C VAL A 186 2.82 -14.06 1.45
N LYS A 187 3.75 -14.19 0.52
CA LYS A 187 5.01 -14.92 0.72
C LYS A 187 6.17 -13.93 0.79
N PHE A 188 7.15 -14.25 1.63
CA PHE A 188 8.41 -13.48 1.66
C PHE A 188 9.05 -13.47 0.27
N ARG A 189 9.35 -12.32 -0.25
CA ARG A 189 9.93 -12.15 -1.58
C ARG A 189 11.26 -11.39 -1.51
N PRO A 190 12.19 -11.64 -2.44
CA PRO A 190 13.44 -10.91 -2.47
C PRO A 190 13.21 -9.41 -2.72
N ARG A 191 14.09 -8.58 -2.15
CA ARG A 191 14.08 -7.11 -2.26
C ARG A 191 14.53 -6.66 -3.65
N VAL A 192 13.75 -6.99 -4.65
CA VAL A 192 14.00 -6.64 -6.06
C VAL A 192 12.80 -5.85 -6.55
N LEU A 193 13.02 -4.88 -7.43
CA LEU A 193 11.95 -4.17 -8.11
C LEU A 193 11.30 -5.13 -9.11
N VAL A 194 10.20 -5.77 -8.68
CA VAL A 194 9.43 -6.67 -9.52
C VAL A 194 8.17 -5.96 -9.97
N PRO A 195 7.97 -5.74 -11.27
CA PRO A 195 6.72 -5.19 -11.77
C PRO A 195 5.59 -6.19 -11.58
N TRP A 196 4.37 -5.70 -11.39
CA TRP A 196 3.20 -6.57 -11.33
C TRP A 196 2.87 -7.19 -12.69
N PHE A 197 3.13 -6.45 -13.77
CA PHE A 197 2.79 -6.86 -15.13
C PHE A 197 3.96 -6.62 -16.07
N GLU A 198 4.21 -7.58 -16.93
CA GLU A 198 5.16 -7.46 -18.03
C GLU A 198 4.44 -7.53 -19.37
N GLU A 199 4.96 -6.80 -20.36
CA GLU A 199 4.47 -6.85 -21.73
C GLU A 199 5.34 -7.84 -22.51
N SER A 200 4.74 -8.96 -22.93
CA SER A 200 5.36 -9.96 -23.77
C SER A 200 4.48 -10.27 -24.98
N GLY A 201 5.03 -10.05 -26.17
CA GLY A 201 4.32 -10.34 -27.43
C GLY A 201 3.04 -9.53 -27.62
N GLY A 202 2.98 -8.27 -27.13
CA GLY A 202 1.81 -7.41 -27.20
C GLY A 202 0.66 -7.81 -26.26
N LYS A 203 0.92 -8.71 -25.30
CA LYS A 203 -0.01 -9.08 -24.24
C LYS A 203 0.57 -8.70 -22.89
N ILE A 204 -0.27 -8.14 -22.05
CA ILE A 204 0.05 -7.83 -20.65
C ILE A 204 -0.21 -9.09 -19.83
N GLN A 205 0.81 -9.58 -19.14
CA GLN A 205 0.73 -10.76 -18.28
C GLN A 205 1.08 -10.39 -16.84
N LEU A 206 0.37 -10.97 -15.87
CA LEU A 206 0.72 -10.84 -14.46
C LEU A 206 2.02 -11.61 -14.20
N VAL A 207 2.99 -10.95 -13.58
CA VAL A 207 4.23 -11.60 -13.16
C VAL A 207 3.94 -12.43 -11.92
N SER A 208 3.75 -13.76 -12.12
CA SER A 208 3.67 -14.71 -11.02
C SER A 208 5.08 -15.05 -10.55
N THR A 209 5.41 -14.72 -9.32
CA THR A 209 6.68 -15.17 -8.72
C THR A 209 6.51 -16.60 -8.23
N ASN A 210 6.79 -17.56 -9.10
CA ASN A 210 6.94 -18.96 -8.68
C ASN A 210 8.23 -19.09 -7.85
N GLN A 211 8.10 -19.18 -6.53
CA GLN A 211 9.21 -19.51 -5.62
C GLN A 211 9.46 -21.03 -5.52
N GLU A 212 8.87 -21.85 -6.36
CA GLU A 212 9.03 -23.30 -6.29
C GLU A 212 10.27 -23.85 -6.99
N GLU A 213 10.96 -23.07 -7.84
CA GLU A 213 12.09 -23.60 -8.62
C GLU A 213 13.49 -23.48 -7.98
N GLN A 214 13.63 -22.97 -6.75
CA GLN A 214 14.95 -22.88 -6.11
C GLN A 214 15.19 -23.87 -4.95
N LYS A 215 14.33 -24.87 -4.75
CA LYS A 215 14.54 -25.92 -3.74
C LYS A 215 15.01 -27.28 -4.25
N GLU A 216 15.22 -27.44 -5.55
CA GLU A 216 15.73 -28.69 -6.11
C GLU A 216 17.14 -28.52 -6.71
N GLY A 217 18.12 -28.17 -5.91
CA GLY A 217 19.50 -28.04 -6.32
C GLY A 217 20.52 -28.36 -5.23
N GLY A 218 20.13 -29.10 -4.22
CA GLY A 218 21.00 -29.54 -3.14
C GLY A 218 20.95 -31.05 -2.94
N THR A 219 21.62 -31.80 -3.80
CA THR A 219 21.90 -33.23 -3.53
C THR A 219 22.79 -33.31 -2.28
N PRO A 220 22.38 -34.04 -1.23
CA PRO A 220 23.28 -34.27 -0.10
C PRO A 220 24.43 -35.15 -0.52
N PRO A 221 25.66 -34.93 -0.05
CA PRO A 221 26.79 -35.79 -0.35
C PRO A 221 26.54 -37.19 0.21
N SER A 222 26.64 -38.18 -0.67
CA SER A 222 26.63 -39.59 -0.33
C SER A 222 27.75 -39.91 0.64
N ASP A 223 27.44 -40.25 1.89
CA ASP A 223 28.31 -40.93 2.83
C ASP A 223 28.56 -42.35 2.34
N LYS A 224 29.66 -42.50 1.61
CA LYS A 224 30.35 -43.78 1.46
C LYS A 224 31.46 -43.81 2.50
N ASN A 225 31.23 -44.50 3.61
CA ASN A 225 32.27 -45.16 4.40
C ASN A 225 31.69 -45.66 5.74
N GLN A 226 31.10 -46.87 5.67
CA GLN A 226 31.07 -47.74 6.83
C GLN A 226 30.95 -49.20 6.30
N GLU A 227 32.05 -49.73 5.88
CA GLU A 227 32.32 -51.18 5.86
C GLU A 227 33.76 -51.38 6.25
N LYS A 228 33.93 -51.92 7.44
CA LYS A 228 35.00 -52.83 7.87
C LYS A 228 35.35 -52.59 9.33
N ALA A 229 34.81 -53.48 10.18
CA ALA A 229 35.58 -54.20 11.16
C ALA A 229 34.63 -55.05 11.99
N ALA A 230 34.45 -56.25 11.54
CA ALA A 230 34.08 -57.38 12.40
C ALA A 230 35.40 -58.15 12.63
N VAL A 231 35.78 -58.25 13.87
CA VAL A 231 36.30 -59.42 14.59
C VAL A 231 36.25 -59.12 16.06
#